data_a2822e73e78c23988b03003fc3777b09
#
_entry.id   a2822e73e78c23988b03003fc3777b09
#
_cell.length_a   1.000
_cell.length_b   1.000
_cell.length_c   1.000
_cell.angle_alpha   90.00
_cell.angle_beta   90.00
_cell.angle_gamma   90.00
#
_symmetry.space_group_name_H-M   'P 1'
#
loop_
_entity.id
_entity.type
_entity.pdbx_description
1 polymer ?
#
loop_
_entity_poly.entity_id
_entity_poly.type
_entity_poly.pdbx_seq_one_letter_code
_entity_poly.pdbx_strand_id
1 'polypeptide(L)'
;MIEYYLNSVEANPSRMASVKTLFQRYLLEEDYQDLQAQLYERIQENRDIPIYPELLSWVFIQRKDYKNAFRQVRALDRQNKENGSRVYQLATIAANGKDYDTAIKAFDYIVDEKGITSSYYIPAQQESLACKRKRIVGG
;
A
#
# COMPACT_ATOMS: atom_id res chain seq x y z
N MET A 1 -7.54 8.35 -21.22
CA MET A 1 -7.25 6.92 -20.97
C MET A 1 -7.41 6.54 -19.50
N ILE A 2 -6.72 7.23 -18.61
CA ILE A 2 -6.77 6.93 -17.16
C ILE A 2 -8.19 7.01 -16.62
N GLU A 3 -8.91 8.09 -16.92
CA GLU A 3 -10.29 8.27 -16.47
C GLU A 3 -11.19 7.11 -16.88
N TYR A 4 -11.04 6.66 -18.12
CA TYR A 4 -11.83 5.53 -18.65
C TYR A 4 -11.60 4.27 -17.80
N TYR A 5 -10.34 3.95 -17.47
CA TYR A 5 -10.04 2.75 -16.69
C TYR A 5 -10.47 2.88 -15.23
N LEU A 6 -10.38 4.08 -14.65
CA LEU A 6 -10.90 4.29 -13.29
C LEU A 6 -12.41 4.11 -13.25
N ASN A 7 -13.13 4.63 -14.23
CA ASN A 7 -14.57 4.43 -14.32
C ASN A 7 -14.92 2.95 -14.50
N SER A 8 -14.11 2.23 -15.27
CA SER A 8 -14.30 0.80 -15.51
C SER A 8 -14.16 -0.01 -14.23
N VAL A 9 -13.14 0.30 -13.41
CA VAL A 9 -12.92 -0.39 -12.14
C VAL A 9 -14.00 -0.05 -11.12
N GLU A 10 -14.46 1.20 -11.10
CA GLU A 10 -15.56 1.59 -10.22
C GLU A 10 -16.84 0.82 -10.55
N ALA A 11 -17.13 0.68 -11.83
CA ALA A 11 -18.31 -0.07 -12.29
C ALA A 11 -18.19 -1.57 -12.01
N ASN A 12 -16.96 -2.11 -12.08
CA ASN A 12 -16.71 -3.53 -11.85
C ASN A 12 -15.34 -3.71 -11.19
N PRO A 13 -15.30 -3.77 -9.84
CA PRO A 13 -14.03 -3.90 -9.09
C PRO A 13 -13.19 -5.13 -9.45
N SER A 14 -13.81 -6.16 -10.03
CA SER A 14 -13.07 -7.36 -10.45
C SER A 14 -12.07 -7.07 -11.59
N ARG A 15 -12.19 -5.92 -12.23
CA ARG A 15 -11.25 -5.49 -13.28
C ARG A 15 -9.97 -4.88 -12.77
N MET A 16 -9.85 -4.72 -11.44
CA MET A 16 -8.68 -4.05 -10.82
C MET A 16 -7.35 -4.67 -11.26
N ALA A 17 -7.24 -5.99 -11.22
CA ALA A 17 -6.00 -6.68 -11.58
C ALA A 17 -5.61 -6.42 -13.04
N SER A 18 -6.58 -6.48 -13.95
CA SER A 18 -6.34 -6.21 -15.37
C SER A 18 -5.92 -4.77 -15.62
N VAL A 19 -6.56 -3.83 -14.93
CA VAL A 19 -6.24 -2.40 -15.08
C VAL A 19 -4.84 -2.12 -14.54
N LYS A 20 -4.47 -2.70 -13.40
CA LYS A 20 -3.11 -2.57 -12.86
C LYS A 20 -2.06 -3.07 -13.85
N THR A 21 -2.32 -4.22 -14.49
CA THR A 21 -1.41 -4.78 -15.49
C THR A 21 -1.26 -3.84 -16.68
N LEU A 22 -2.35 -3.25 -17.16
CA LEU A 22 -2.31 -2.27 -18.25
C LEU A 22 -1.50 -1.03 -17.85
N PHE A 23 -1.72 -0.52 -16.64
CA PHE A 23 -0.97 0.65 -16.16
C PHE A 23 0.51 0.35 -16.05
N GLN A 24 0.90 -0.81 -15.54
CA GLN A 24 2.32 -1.20 -15.45
C GLN A 24 2.97 -1.26 -16.83
N ARG A 25 2.22 -1.70 -17.83
CA ARG A 25 2.76 -1.87 -19.18
C ARG A 25 2.89 -0.56 -19.96
N TYR A 26 1.93 0.36 -19.77
CA TYR A 26 1.81 1.51 -20.67
C TYR A 26 2.06 2.86 -20.01
N LEU A 27 1.94 3.01 -18.69
CA LEU A 27 2.11 4.30 -18.04
C LEU A 27 3.59 4.64 -17.84
N LEU A 28 3.92 5.88 -18.15
CA LEU A 28 5.22 6.47 -17.84
C LEU A 28 5.15 7.16 -16.48
N GLU A 29 6.30 7.63 -15.97
CA GLU A 29 6.36 8.27 -14.64
C GLU A 29 5.40 9.46 -14.52
N GLU A 30 5.36 10.30 -15.54
CA GLU A 30 4.45 11.46 -15.55
C GLU A 30 2.99 11.06 -15.57
N ASP A 31 2.66 9.91 -16.18
CA ASP A 31 1.30 9.39 -16.18
C ASP A 31 0.88 8.91 -14.79
N TYR A 32 1.82 8.38 -14.01
CA TYR A 32 1.55 7.99 -12.63
C TYR A 32 1.24 9.21 -11.75
N GLN A 33 1.87 10.36 -12.02
CA GLN A 33 1.52 11.59 -11.32
C GLN A 33 0.08 11.99 -11.60
N ASP A 34 -0.34 11.91 -12.86
CA ASP A 34 -1.72 12.22 -13.25
C ASP A 34 -2.72 11.24 -12.63
N LEU A 35 -2.39 9.95 -12.67
CA LEU A 35 -3.22 8.91 -12.03
C LEU A 35 -3.36 9.18 -10.54
N GLN A 36 -2.27 9.51 -9.86
CA GLN A 36 -2.27 9.83 -8.44
C GLN A 36 -3.19 11.03 -8.14
N ALA A 37 -3.09 12.09 -8.94
CA ALA A 37 -3.93 13.27 -8.78
C ALA A 37 -5.41 12.96 -8.96
N GLN A 38 -5.76 12.17 -9.97
CA GLN A 38 -7.14 11.76 -10.20
C GLN A 38 -7.68 10.90 -9.07
N LEU A 39 -6.84 10.02 -8.51
CA LEU A 39 -7.25 9.17 -7.39
C LEU A 39 -7.51 10.01 -6.13
N TYR A 40 -6.66 10.99 -5.81
CA TYR A 40 -6.90 11.88 -4.69
C TYR A 40 -8.24 12.62 -4.85
N GLU A 41 -8.51 13.12 -6.04
CA GLU A 41 -9.75 13.83 -6.32
C GLU A 41 -10.97 12.93 -6.11
N ARG A 42 -10.92 11.69 -6.62
CA ARG A 42 -12.02 10.74 -6.47
C ARG A 42 -12.23 10.33 -5.01
N ILE A 43 -11.15 10.18 -4.25
CA ILE A 43 -11.24 9.86 -2.82
C ILE A 43 -11.93 10.99 -2.06
N GLN A 44 -11.59 12.26 -2.38
CA GLN A 44 -12.23 13.40 -1.74
C GLN A 44 -13.72 13.50 -2.07
N GLU A 45 -14.09 13.18 -3.30
CA GLU A 45 -15.49 13.21 -3.72
C GLU A 45 -16.32 12.09 -3.09
N ASN A 46 -15.71 10.92 -2.85
CA ASN A 46 -16.43 9.79 -2.30
C ASN A 46 -15.50 8.91 -1.46
N ARG A 47 -15.51 9.14 -0.14
CA ARG A 47 -14.63 8.45 0.80
C ARG A 47 -15.00 6.99 1.04
N ASP A 48 -16.21 6.57 0.63
CA ASP A 48 -16.70 5.24 0.93
C ASP A 48 -16.36 4.18 -0.12
N ILE A 49 -15.71 4.58 -1.22
CA ILE A 49 -15.33 3.64 -2.27
C ILE A 49 -13.91 3.13 -2.00
N PRO A 50 -13.76 1.86 -1.52
CA PRO A 50 -12.44 1.36 -1.08
C PRO A 50 -11.44 1.11 -2.22
N ILE A 51 -11.92 0.97 -3.47
CA ILE A 51 -11.02 0.70 -4.59
C ILE A 51 -10.03 1.82 -4.85
N TYR A 52 -10.40 3.06 -4.58
CA TYR A 52 -9.53 4.20 -4.86
C TYR A 52 -8.34 4.28 -3.90
N PRO A 53 -8.54 4.17 -2.56
CA PRO A 53 -7.38 4.07 -1.65
C PRO A 53 -6.51 2.85 -1.93
N GLU A 54 -7.09 1.71 -2.30
CA GLU A 54 -6.33 0.52 -2.67
C GLU A 54 -5.45 0.79 -3.89
N LEU A 55 -6.03 1.38 -4.93
CA LEU A 55 -5.30 1.69 -6.14
C LEU A 55 -4.24 2.76 -5.90
N LEU A 56 -4.53 3.74 -5.04
CA LEU A 56 -3.57 4.77 -4.68
C LEU A 56 -2.36 4.18 -3.94
N SER A 57 -2.58 3.23 -3.02
CA SER A 57 -1.47 2.55 -2.35
C SER A 57 -0.61 1.80 -3.37
N TRP A 58 -1.23 1.17 -4.34
CA TRP A 58 -0.52 0.48 -5.41
C TRP A 58 0.32 1.46 -6.26
N VAL A 59 -0.23 2.62 -6.58
CA VAL A 59 0.51 3.66 -7.32
C VAL A 59 1.75 4.09 -6.56
N PHE A 60 1.62 4.33 -5.25
CA PHE A 60 2.79 4.68 -4.43
C PHE A 60 3.84 3.59 -4.46
N ILE A 61 3.44 2.32 -4.42
CA ILE A 61 4.36 1.18 -4.52
C ILE A 61 5.09 1.20 -5.87
N GLN A 62 4.36 1.45 -6.97
CA GLN A 62 4.97 1.52 -8.31
C GLN A 62 6.01 2.64 -8.39
N ARG A 63 5.79 3.72 -7.66
CA ARG A 63 6.71 4.86 -7.61
C ARG A 63 7.77 4.72 -6.51
N LYS A 64 7.79 3.59 -5.82
CA LYS A 64 8.71 3.29 -4.71
C LYS A 64 8.56 4.28 -3.55
N ASP A 65 7.37 4.83 -3.39
CA ASP A 65 7.01 5.72 -2.29
C ASP A 65 6.31 4.91 -1.20
N TYR A 66 7.09 4.08 -0.52
CA TYR A 66 6.56 3.14 0.46
C TYR A 66 5.97 3.83 1.69
N LYS A 67 6.51 4.98 2.05
CA LYS A 67 6.01 5.76 3.18
C LYS A 67 4.55 6.16 2.98
N ASN A 68 4.23 6.71 1.82
CA ASN A 68 2.86 7.09 1.51
C ASN A 68 1.96 5.88 1.25
N ALA A 69 2.53 4.81 0.65
CA ALA A 69 1.80 3.55 0.51
C ALA A 69 1.38 3.01 1.88
N PHE A 70 2.28 3.04 2.87
CA PHE A 70 1.97 2.62 4.23
C PHE A 70 0.82 3.43 4.83
N ARG A 71 0.83 4.75 4.64
CA ARG A 71 -0.27 5.60 5.15
C ARG A 71 -1.63 5.16 4.60
N GLN A 72 -1.69 4.81 3.32
CA GLN A 72 -2.93 4.35 2.70
C GLN A 72 -3.37 2.99 3.24
N VAL A 73 -2.46 2.01 3.29
CA VAL A 73 -2.82 0.67 3.74
C VAL A 73 -3.13 0.65 5.23
N ARG A 74 -2.47 1.49 6.04
CA ARG A 74 -2.79 1.62 7.46
C ARG A 74 -4.20 2.17 7.65
N ALA A 75 -4.57 3.19 6.88
CA ALA A 75 -5.91 3.77 6.95
C ALA A 75 -6.96 2.73 6.57
N LEU A 76 -6.71 1.94 5.51
CA LEU A 76 -7.62 0.87 5.10
C LEU A 76 -7.75 -0.21 6.18
N ASP A 77 -6.63 -0.61 6.80
CA ASP A 77 -6.64 -1.61 7.87
C ASP A 77 -7.50 -1.14 9.06
N ARG A 78 -7.33 0.12 9.45
CA ARG A 78 -8.10 0.70 10.56
C ARG A 78 -9.58 0.84 10.21
N GLN A 79 -9.86 1.35 9.03
CA GLN A 79 -11.24 1.59 8.58
C GLN A 79 -12.03 0.29 8.45
N ASN A 80 -11.40 -0.75 7.91
CA ASN A 80 -12.03 -2.05 7.68
C ASN A 80 -11.83 -3.01 8.85
N LYS A 81 -11.14 -2.59 9.90
CA LYS A 81 -10.82 -3.44 11.07
C LYS A 81 -10.16 -4.74 10.65
N GLU A 82 -9.15 -4.64 9.80
CA GLU A 82 -8.43 -5.79 9.27
C GLU A 82 -7.43 -6.33 10.31
N ASN A 83 -6.87 -7.50 10.02
CA ASN A 83 -5.93 -8.17 10.92
C ASN A 83 -4.45 -7.81 10.70
N GLY A 84 -4.18 -6.82 9.85
CA GLY A 84 -2.82 -6.41 9.53
C GLY A 84 -2.21 -7.07 8.30
N SER A 85 -2.96 -7.94 7.60
CA SER A 85 -2.47 -8.64 6.42
C SER A 85 -1.94 -7.69 5.36
N ARG A 86 -2.72 -6.67 5.02
CA ARG A 86 -2.37 -5.67 4.02
C ARG A 86 -1.13 -4.88 4.42
N VAL A 87 -1.04 -4.52 5.69
CA VAL A 87 0.11 -3.79 6.24
C VAL A 87 1.36 -4.68 6.21
N TYR A 88 1.22 -5.96 6.55
CA TYR A 88 2.32 -6.91 6.51
C TYR A 88 2.89 -7.05 5.09
N GLN A 89 2.01 -7.16 4.10
CA GLN A 89 2.44 -7.23 2.70
C GLN A 89 3.21 -5.98 2.28
N LEU A 90 2.69 -4.80 2.63
CA LEU A 90 3.38 -3.54 2.32
C LEU A 90 4.74 -3.48 3.00
N ALA A 91 4.80 -3.87 4.28
CA ALA A 91 6.06 -3.88 5.01
C ALA A 91 7.11 -4.76 4.34
N THR A 92 6.70 -5.94 3.86
CA THR A 92 7.59 -6.87 3.14
C THR A 92 8.09 -6.23 1.84
N ILE A 93 7.20 -5.59 1.10
CA ILE A 93 7.57 -4.90 -0.15
C ILE A 93 8.57 -3.77 0.13
N ALA A 94 8.32 -2.98 1.17
CA ALA A 94 9.23 -1.90 1.56
C ALA A 94 10.61 -2.43 1.95
N ALA A 95 10.65 -3.53 2.72
CA ALA A 95 11.91 -4.16 3.12
C ALA A 95 12.68 -4.67 1.89
N ASN A 96 12.00 -5.29 0.94
CA ASN A 96 12.61 -5.75 -0.30
C ASN A 96 13.14 -4.58 -1.14
N GLY A 97 12.49 -3.43 -1.06
CA GLY A 97 12.95 -2.19 -1.70
C GLY A 97 14.00 -1.44 -0.88
N LYS A 98 14.45 -2.01 0.23
CA LYS A 98 15.46 -1.44 1.13
C LYS A 98 15.01 -0.16 1.85
N ASP A 99 13.71 0.11 1.91
CA ASP A 99 13.15 1.16 2.76
C ASP A 99 12.86 0.56 4.13
N TYR A 100 13.91 0.35 4.91
CA TYR A 100 13.80 -0.31 6.20
C TYR A 100 13.06 0.54 7.22
N ASP A 101 13.16 1.86 7.14
CA ASP A 101 12.43 2.74 8.06
C ASP A 101 10.93 2.55 7.93
N THR A 102 10.40 2.54 6.71
CA THR A 102 8.97 2.32 6.49
C THR A 102 8.59 0.89 6.85
N ALA A 103 9.41 -0.09 6.48
CA ALA A 103 9.15 -1.49 6.82
C ALA A 103 9.02 -1.68 8.33
N ILE A 104 9.95 -1.11 9.11
CA ILE A 104 9.93 -1.19 10.57
C ILE A 104 8.65 -0.57 11.13
N LYS A 105 8.29 0.62 10.66
CA LYS A 105 7.06 1.28 11.11
C LYS A 105 5.82 0.45 10.82
N ALA A 106 5.79 -0.19 9.66
CA ALA A 106 4.65 -1.02 9.28
C ALA A 106 4.58 -2.30 10.11
N PHE A 107 5.70 -2.99 10.31
CA PHE A 107 5.71 -4.17 11.16
C PHE A 107 5.39 -3.81 12.61
N ASP A 108 5.95 -2.72 13.14
CA ASP A 108 5.68 -2.28 14.51
C ASP A 108 4.22 -1.86 14.70
N TYR A 109 3.59 -1.31 13.67
CA TYR A 109 2.15 -1.01 13.71
C TYR A 109 1.33 -2.28 13.99
N ILE A 110 1.68 -3.39 13.35
CA ILE A 110 0.99 -4.66 13.57
C ILE A 110 1.18 -5.13 15.01
N VAL A 111 2.42 -5.07 15.50
CA VAL A 111 2.74 -5.49 16.88
C VAL A 111 1.99 -4.62 17.89
N ASP A 112 2.03 -3.31 17.72
CA ASP A 112 1.49 -2.37 18.70
C ASP A 112 -0.03 -2.25 18.66
N GLU A 113 -0.63 -2.21 17.48
CA GLU A 113 -2.08 -1.97 17.37
C GLU A 113 -2.91 -3.24 17.24
N LYS A 114 -2.39 -4.29 16.59
CA LYS A 114 -3.12 -5.54 16.45
C LYS A 114 -2.85 -6.50 17.60
N GLY A 115 -1.62 -6.53 18.08
CA GLY A 115 -1.23 -7.35 19.20
C GLY A 115 -1.29 -8.84 18.91
N ILE A 116 -1.27 -9.62 19.98
CA ILE A 116 -1.14 -11.09 19.90
C ILE A 116 -2.33 -11.76 19.21
N THR A 117 -3.45 -11.08 19.08
CA THR A 117 -4.63 -11.64 18.41
C THR A 117 -4.46 -11.74 16.89
N SER A 118 -3.52 -11.00 16.31
CA SER A 118 -3.23 -11.07 14.88
C SER A 118 -2.33 -12.26 14.60
N SER A 119 -2.63 -13.00 13.52
CA SER A 119 -1.75 -14.07 13.05
C SER A 119 -0.40 -13.54 12.54
N TYR A 120 -0.31 -12.23 12.29
CA TYR A 120 0.91 -11.57 11.84
C TYR A 120 1.78 -11.02 12.97
N TYR A 121 1.35 -11.16 14.22
CA TYR A 121 2.05 -10.60 15.37
C TYR A 121 3.49 -11.11 15.48
N ILE A 122 3.67 -12.43 15.54
CA ILE A 122 4.99 -13.03 15.69
C ILE A 122 5.86 -12.77 14.45
N PRO A 123 5.37 -13.02 13.21
CA PRO A 123 6.17 -12.69 12.03
C PRO A 123 6.56 -11.21 11.96
N ALA A 124 5.66 -10.30 12.35
CA ALA A 124 5.95 -8.87 12.32
C ALA A 124 7.05 -8.49 13.31
N GLN A 125 7.05 -9.07 14.51
CA GLN A 125 8.12 -8.85 15.49
C GLN A 125 9.48 -9.31 14.93
N GLN A 126 9.50 -10.50 14.34
CA GLN A 126 10.73 -11.08 13.79
C GLN A 126 11.26 -10.22 12.64
N GLU A 127 10.38 -9.82 11.73
CA GLU A 127 10.78 -9.03 10.58
C GLU A 127 11.19 -7.61 10.97
N SER A 128 10.55 -7.02 11.97
CA SER A 128 10.96 -5.70 12.48
C SER A 128 12.38 -5.74 13.00
N LEU A 129 12.73 -6.77 13.79
CA LEU A 129 14.09 -6.94 14.28
C LEU A 129 15.10 -7.16 13.15
N ALA A 130 14.74 -7.97 12.16
CA ALA A 130 15.58 -8.23 11.00
C ALA A 130 15.84 -6.94 10.22
N CYS A 131 14.82 -6.12 10.02
CA CYS A 131 14.94 -4.83 9.32
C CYS A 131 15.82 -3.85 10.10
N LYS A 132 15.69 -3.83 11.43
CA LYS A 132 16.55 -2.98 12.28
C LYS A 132 18.03 -3.34 12.12
N ARG A 133 18.34 -4.64 12.07
CA ARG A 133 19.71 -5.11 11.83
C ARG A 133 20.21 -4.72 10.43
N LYS A 134 19.40 -4.93 9.41
CA LYS A 134 19.75 -4.58 8.03
C LYS A 134 19.97 -3.08 7.87
N ARG A 135 19.17 -2.26 8.55
CA ARG A 135 19.31 -0.81 8.53
C ARG A 135 20.66 -0.37 9.07
N ILE A 136 21.12 -0.99 10.17
CA ILE A 136 22.42 -0.65 10.79
C ILE A 136 23.55 -1.09 9.88
N VAL A 137 23.51 -2.32 9.36
CA VAL A 137 24.61 -2.93 8.59
C VAL A 137 24.65 -2.40 7.16
N GLY A 138 23.49 -2.27 6.53
CA GLY A 138 23.40 -1.91 5.12
C GLY A 138 23.26 -0.43 4.85
N GLY A 139 23.15 0.35 5.93
CA GLY A 139 22.86 1.75 5.91
C GLY A 139 23.81 2.62 5.24
#